data_9c35be911e11311844bc92122f3ae721
#
_entry.id   9c35be911e11311844bc92122f3ae721
#
_cell.length_a   1.000
_cell.length_b   1.000
_cell.length_c   1.000
_cell.angle_alpha   90.00
_cell.angle_beta   90.00
_cell.angle_gamma   90.00
#
_symmetry.space_group_name_H-M   'P 1'
#
loop_
_entity.id
_entity.type
_entity.pdbx_description
1 polymer ?
#
loop_
_entity_poly.entity_id
_entity_poly.type
_entity_poly.pdbx_seq_one_letter_code
_entity_poly.pdbx_strand_id
1 'polypeptide(L)'
;MDIESIVPVKFVKLNNLAITPTRQKAGDAGYDLYATENVRIKPMSRALVSTGLSIEVPQGYYARIAPRSGLAVKNGIDVLAGVVDSSYRGEVKVVLMNLSIDLASMMGLTPNIAGSNFDFNIKAGDRIAQLIIEKYHAVDWQEVAQLSSSERTGGFGSTGV
;
A
#
# COMPACT_ATOMS: atom_id res chain seq x y z
N MET A 1 -25.91 -18.85 2.37
CA MET A 1 -25.22 -17.64 1.89
C MET A 1 -24.69 -16.97 3.13
N ASP A 2 -23.40 -17.11 3.35
CA ASP A 2 -22.76 -16.39 4.45
C ASP A 2 -22.84 -14.90 4.14
N ILE A 3 -23.58 -14.17 4.96
CA ILE A 3 -23.65 -12.70 4.86
C ILE A 3 -22.25 -12.19 5.17
N GLU A 4 -21.58 -11.59 4.18
CA GLU A 4 -20.32 -10.88 4.42
C GLU A 4 -20.51 -9.99 5.65
N SER A 5 -19.70 -10.18 6.68
CA SER A 5 -19.74 -9.32 7.86
C SER A 5 -19.26 -7.92 7.45
N ILE A 6 -20.18 -6.96 7.38
CA ILE A 6 -19.87 -5.58 7.01
C ILE A 6 -19.24 -4.89 8.22
N VAL A 7 -18.03 -4.36 8.04
CA VAL A 7 -17.33 -3.57 9.05
C VAL A 7 -17.56 -2.08 8.76
N PRO A 8 -18.20 -1.31 9.65
CA PRO A 8 -18.41 0.11 9.43
C PRO A 8 -17.11 0.89 9.61
N VAL A 9 -16.63 1.55 8.58
CA VAL A 9 -15.48 2.46 8.62
C VAL A 9 -15.98 3.88 8.36
N LYS A 10 -15.79 4.77 9.34
CA LYS A 10 -16.11 6.18 9.14
C LYS A 10 -14.95 6.88 8.43
N PHE A 11 -15.25 7.89 7.64
CA PHE A 11 -14.24 8.68 6.97
C PHE A 11 -14.68 10.13 6.80
N VAL A 12 -13.68 11.01 6.59
CA VAL A 12 -13.90 12.40 6.18
C VAL A 12 -13.04 12.70 4.97
N LYS A 13 -13.55 13.54 4.08
CA LYS A 13 -12.80 14.13 2.97
C LYS A 13 -12.16 15.44 3.45
N LEU A 14 -10.85 15.52 3.37
CA LEU A 14 -10.08 16.68 3.82
C LEU A 14 -10.00 17.79 2.76
N ASN A 15 -10.33 17.44 1.50
CA ASN A 15 -10.41 18.38 0.39
C ASN A 15 -11.44 17.91 -0.65
N ASN A 16 -11.74 18.76 -1.63
CA ASN A 16 -12.75 18.51 -2.67
C ASN A 16 -12.29 17.55 -3.78
N LEU A 17 -11.01 17.21 -3.84
CA LEU A 17 -10.45 16.22 -4.78
C LEU A 17 -10.48 14.80 -4.21
N ALA A 18 -10.74 14.65 -2.91
CA ALA A 18 -10.80 13.35 -2.26
C ALA A 18 -11.97 12.50 -2.80
N ILE A 19 -11.67 11.29 -3.21
CA ILE A 19 -12.64 10.32 -3.73
C ILE A 19 -12.86 9.23 -2.66
N THR A 20 -14.12 8.91 -2.39
CA THR A 20 -14.47 7.77 -1.51
C THR A 20 -13.87 6.49 -2.07
N PRO A 21 -13.20 5.66 -1.26
CA PRO A 21 -12.64 4.39 -1.74
C PRO A 21 -13.71 3.51 -2.39
N THR A 22 -13.41 2.93 -3.53
CA THR A 22 -14.37 2.13 -4.30
C THR A 22 -13.91 0.70 -4.50
N ARG A 23 -14.85 -0.23 -4.42
CA ARG A 23 -14.66 -1.63 -4.75
C ARG A 23 -15.20 -1.86 -6.17
N GLN A 24 -14.43 -2.46 -7.06
CA GLN A 24 -14.81 -2.61 -8.47
C GLN A 24 -15.83 -3.73 -8.68
N LYS A 25 -15.71 -4.82 -7.92
CA LYS A 25 -16.62 -5.97 -7.97
C LYS A 25 -17.03 -6.37 -6.55
N ALA A 26 -18.23 -6.94 -6.44
CA ALA A 26 -18.70 -7.56 -5.22
C ALA A 26 -17.76 -8.66 -4.81
N GLY A 27 -17.08 -8.87 -3.93
CA GLY A 27 -16.09 -9.91 -3.60
C GLY A 27 -14.64 -9.48 -3.70
N ASP A 28 -14.35 -8.29 -4.27
CA ASP A 28 -13.00 -7.74 -4.18
C ASP A 28 -12.71 -7.37 -2.71
N ALA A 29 -11.56 -7.78 -2.18
CA ALA A 29 -11.16 -7.43 -0.82
C ALA A 29 -10.70 -5.96 -0.71
N GLY A 30 -10.11 -5.44 -1.77
CA GLY A 30 -9.50 -4.11 -1.80
C GLY A 30 -10.44 -3.01 -2.30
N TYR A 31 -10.37 -1.86 -1.64
CA TYR A 31 -11.01 -0.62 -2.07
C TYR A 31 -9.96 0.30 -2.68
N ASP A 32 -10.13 0.69 -3.93
CA ASP A 32 -9.21 1.60 -4.62
C ASP A 32 -9.05 2.93 -3.86
N LEU A 33 -7.79 3.35 -3.67
CA LEU A 33 -7.42 4.68 -3.18
C LEU A 33 -6.97 5.55 -4.35
N TYR A 34 -7.35 6.81 -4.31
CA TYR A 34 -7.16 7.78 -5.39
C TYR A 34 -6.21 8.89 -4.95
N ALA A 35 -5.33 9.33 -5.85
CA ALA A 35 -4.50 10.50 -5.63
C ALA A 35 -5.32 11.78 -5.70
N THR A 36 -5.01 12.76 -4.84
CA THR A 36 -5.60 14.12 -4.92
C THR A 36 -4.65 15.14 -5.55
N GLU A 37 -3.49 14.70 -6.00
CA GLU A 37 -2.43 15.58 -6.53
C GLU A 37 -1.72 14.92 -7.72
N ASN A 38 -1.03 15.75 -8.50
CA ASN A 38 -0.15 15.26 -9.56
C ASN A 38 1.24 15.02 -8.98
N VAL A 39 1.77 13.81 -9.16
CA VAL A 39 3.08 13.41 -8.62
C VAL A 39 3.87 12.70 -9.70
N ARG A 40 5.15 13.03 -9.81
CA ARG A 40 6.11 12.32 -10.65
C ARG A 40 7.10 11.56 -9.77
N ILE A 41 7.20 10.26 -9.97
CA ILE A 41 8.12 9.38 -9.26
C ILE A 41 9.20 8.90 -10.23
N LYS A 42 10.43 9.35 -10.03
CA LYS A 42 11.58 8.92 -10.82
C LYS A 42 11.90 7.44 -10.58
N PRO A 43 12.62 6.78 -11.50
CA PRO A 43 13.18 5.44 -11.26
C PRO A 43 13.92 5.36 -9.91
N MET A 44 13.79 4.23 -9.22
CA MET A 44 14.40 3.95 -7.93
C MET A 44 14.14 5.02 -6.85
N SER A 45 12.99 5.71 -6.96
CA SER A 45 12.57 6.77 -6.03
C SER A 45 11.18 6.49 -5.47
N ARG A 46 10.87 7.13 -4.34
CA ARG A 46 9.56 7.05 -3.70
C ARG A 46 8.92 8.42 -3.57
N ALA A 47 7.61 8.43 -3.46
CA ALA A 47 6.84 9.61 -3.12
C ALA A 47 5.73 9.27 -2.11
N LEU A 48 5.40 10.24 -1.28
CA LEU A 48 4.24 10.20 -0.38
C LEU A 48 3.08 10.91 -1.07
N VAL A 49 2.06 10.16 -1.49
CA VAL A 49 0.94 10.67 -2.29
C VAL A 49 -0.30 10.83 -1.42
N SER A 50 -0.89 12.01 -1.45
CA SER A 50 -2.10 12.37 -0.71
C SER A 50 -3.35 11.71 -1.32
N THR A 51 -4.25 11.21 -0.45
CA THR A 51 -5.58 10.72 -0.82
C THR A 51 -6.70 11.68 -0.42
N GLY A 52 -6.39 12.68 0.41
CA GLY A 52 -7.36 13.60 0.97
C GLY A 52 -8.37 12.94 1.92
N LEU A 53 -8.09 11.76 2.43
CA LEU A 53 -8.97 11.00 3.31
C LEU A 53 -8.38 10.86 4.71
N SER A 54 -9.21 11.04 5.73
CA SER A 54 -8.95 10.55 7.09
C SER A 54 -10.01 9.51 7.42
N ILE A 55 -9.61 8.38 8.05
CA ILE A 55 -10.50 7.26 8.34
C ILE A 55 -10.51 6.93 9.82
N GLU A 56 -11.62 6.36 10.29
CA GLU A 56 -11.73 5.76 11.61
C GLU A 56 -12.06 4.28 11.46
N VAL A 57 -11.02 3.46 11.61
CA VAL A 57 -11.15 2.00 11.59
C VAL A 57 -11.61 1.54 12.98
N PRO A 58 -12.60 0.63 13.10
CA PRO A 58 -13.03 0.10 14.39
C PRO A 58 -11.90 -0.62 15.14
N GLN A 59 -11.96 -0.60 16.47
CA GLN A 59 -11.05 -1.37 17.31
C GLN A 59 -11.11 -2.87 16.98
N GLY A 60 -9.97 -3.54 16.99
CA GLY A 60 -9.82 -4.94 16.58
C GLY A 60 -9.58 -5.12 15.07
N TYR A 61 -9.57 -4.01 14.33
CA TYR A 61 -9.22 -3.97 12.91
C TYR A 61 -8.14 -2.93 12.64
N TYR A 62 -7.45 -3.08 11.53
CA TYR A 62 -6.56 -2.09 10.96
C TYR A 62 -6.83 -1.98 9.46
N ALA A 63 -6.41 -0.89 8.84
CA ALA A 63 -6.45 -0.80 7.39
C ALA A 63 -5.07 -1.08 6.81
N ARG A 64 -5.01 -2.00 5.84
CA ARG A 64 -3.80 -2.31 5.08
C ARG A 64 -3.85 -1.63 3.73
N ILE A 65 -2.83 -0.84 3.42
CA ILE A 65 -2.62 -0.29 2.08
C ILE A 65 -1.75 -1.27 1.30
N ALA A 66 -2.28 -1.79 0.20
CA ALA A 66 -1.62 -2.77 -0.65
C ALA A 66 -1.41 -2.23 -2.07
N PRO A 67 -0.37 -2.70 -2.78
CA PRO A 67 -0.16 -2.32 -4.17
C PRO A 67 -1.27 -2.85 -5.07
N ARG A 68 -1.44 -2.20 -6.22
CA ARG A 68 -2.32 -2.69 -7.28
C ARG A 68 -1.52 -3.56 -8.23
N SER A 69 -1.98 -4.78 -8.47
CA SER A 69 -1.30 -5.75 -9.34
C SER A 69 -0.98 -5.19 -10.73
N GLY A 70 -1.89 -4.41 -11.31
CA GLY A 70 -1.66 -3.78 -12.61
C GLY A 70 -0.52 -2.75 -12.62
N LEU A 71 -0.35 -1.98 -11.55
CA LEU A 71 0.75 -1.03 -11.41
C LEU A 71 2.07 -1.76 -11.11
N ALA A 72 2.02 -2.80 -10.29
CA ALA A 72 3.19 -3.61 -9.98
C ALA A 72 3.75 -4.28 -11.25
N VAL A 73 2.91 -4.98 -12.01
CA VAL A 73 3.36 -5.73 -13.20
C VAL A 73 3.76 -4.83 -14.36
N LYS A 74 2.97 -3.77 -14.64
CA LYS A 74 3.20 -2.94 -15.83
C LYS A 74 4.22 -1.83 -15.62
N ASN A 75 4.31 -1.30 -14.41
CA ASN A 75 5.07 -0.10 -14.11
C ASN A 75 6.12 -0.29 -13.02
N GLY A 76 6.22 -1.47 -12.39
CA GLY A 76 7.15 -1.71 -11.30
C GLY A 76 6.86 -0.84 -10.07
N ILE A 77 5.58 -0.50 -9.81
CA ILE A 77 5.18 0.34 -8.69
C ILE A 77 4.76 -0.52 -7.52
N ASP A 78 5.35 -0.26 -6.35
CA ASP A 78 5.03 -0.92 -5.09
C ASP A 78 4.60 0.09 -4.03
N VAL A 79 4.01 -0.41 -2.95
CA VAL A 79 3.57 0.35 -1.78
C VAL A 79 4.46 0.03 -0.59
N LEU A 80 5.03 1.05 0.01
CA LEU A 80 5.79 0.95 1.25
C LEU A 80 4.94 1.43 2.43
N ALA A 81 5.18 0.90 3.65
CA ALA A 81 4.48 1.34 4.88
C ALA A 81 2.95 1.26 4.76
N GLY A 82 2.40 0.06 4.80
CA GLY A 82 1.00 -0.21 4.50
C GLY A 82 0.07 -0.37 5.70
N VAL A 83 0.48 -0.12 6.95
CA VAL A 83 -0.35 -0.29 8.15
C VAL A 83 -0.94 1.05 8.58
N VAL A 84 -2.27 1.10 8.71
CA VAL A 84 -3.01 2.23 9.26
C VAL A 84 -3.79 1.74 10.48
N ASP A 85 -3.32 2.15 11.65
CA ASP A 85 -3.88 1.73 12.94
C ASP A 85 -5.29 2.26 13.17
N SER A 86 -6.08 1.56 13.97
CA SER A 86 -7.45 1.99 14.35
C SER A 86 -7.49 3.31 15.09
N SER A 87 -6.41 3.69 15.79
CA SER A 87 -6.26 4.96 16.51
C SER A 87 -5.79 6.13 15.62
N TYR A 88 -5.32 5.87 14.40
CA TYR A 88 -4.85 6.92 13.49
C TYR A 88 -6.00 7.78 12.99
N ARG A 89 -5.82 9.11 13.03
CA ARG A 89 -6.80 10.11 12.55
C ARG A 89 -6.21 11.12 11.58
N GLY A 90 -4.93 10.96 11.23
CA GLY A 90 -4.31 11.78 10.20
C GLY A 90 -4.79 11.42 8.78
N GLU A 91 -4.31 12.15 7.81
CA GLU A 91 -4.57 11.82 6.41
C GLU A 91 -3.95 10.49 6.03
N VAL A 92 -4.72 9.62 5.40
CA VAL A 92 -4.22 8.40 4.75
C VAL A 92 -3.43 8.81 3.52
N LYS A 93 -2.11 8.63 3.57
CA LYS A 93 -1.21 8.86 2.44
C LYS A 93 -0.58 7.55 2.01
N VAL A 94 -0.28 7.43 0.72
CA VAL A 94 0.33 6.23 0.15
C VAL A 94 1.79 6.50 -0.18
N VAL A 95 2.70 5.71 0.39
CA VAL A 95 4.11 5.72 0.00
C VAL A 95 4.29 4.81 -1.19
N LEU A 96 4.47 5.38 -2.38
CA LEU A 96 4.71 4.64 -3.61
C LEU A 96 6.20 4.60 -3.93
N MET A 97 6.68 3.43 -4.33
CA MET A 97 8.04 3.20 -4.81
C MET A 97 8.02 2.85 -6.29
N ASN A 98 8.81 3.54 -7.09
CA ASN A 98 9.05 3.19 -8.48
C ASN A 98 10.33 2.34 -8.56
N LEU A 99 10.16 1.03 -8.80
CA LEU A 99 11.24 0.05 -8.90
C LEU A 99 11.85 -0.06 -10.31
N SER A 100 11.38 0.76 -11.26
CA SER A 100 11.96 0.78 -12.59
C SER A 100 13.43 1.20 -12.54
N ILE A 101 14.24 0.64 -13.45
CA ILE A 101 15.68 0.93 -13.53
C ILE A 101 15.95 1.63 -14.86
N ASP A 102 16.50 2.83 -14.81
CA ASP A 102 17.04 3.56 -15.96
C ASP A 102 18.57 3.42 -15.97
N LEU A 103 19.05 2.31 -16.52
CA LEU A 103 20.49 2.00 -16.57
C LEU A 103 21.28 3.08 -17.32
N ALA A 104 20.73 3.66 -18.39
CA ALA A 104 21.43 4.67 -19.19
C ALA A 104 21.67 5.95 -18.38
N SER A 105 20.65 6.39 -17.61
CA SER A 105 20.79 7.52 -16.70
C SER A 105 21.71 7.21 -15.52
N MET A 106 21.64 5.99 -14.96
CA MET A 106 22.50 5.58 -13.86
C MET A 106 23.98 5.49 -14.25
N MET A 107 24.28 5.14 -15.50
CA MET A 107 25.65 5.06 -16.03
C MET A 107 26.15 6.40 -16.56
N GLY A 108 25.36 7.48 -16.46
CA GLY A 108 25.74 8.80 -16.98
C GLY A 108 25.78 8.88 -18.51
N LEU A 109 25.21 7.91 -19.21
CA LEU A 109 25.20 7.83 -20.68
C LEU A 109 24.17 8.76 -21.31
N THR A 110 23.15 9.16 -20.54
CA THR A 110 22.15 10.13 -20.95
C THR A 110 22.02 11.21 -19.86
N PRO A 111 21.82 12.49 -20.22
CA PRO A 111 21.44 13.49 -19.24
C PRO A 111 20.17 13.02 -18.53
N ASN A 112 20.06 13.30 -17.22
CA ASN A 112 18.83 13.08 -16.45
C ASN A 112 17.74 14.03 -16.98
N ILE A 113 17.20 13.69 -18.17
CA ILE A 113 16.19 14.50 -18.84
C ILE A 113 14.88 14.29 -18.12
N ALA A 114 14.25 15.39 -17.72
CA ALA A 114 12.91 15.38 -17.21
C ALA A 114 11.98 14.68 -18.22
N GLY A 115 11.33 13.57 -17.83
CA GLY A 115 10.46 12.78 -18.70
C GLY A 115 11.10 11.52 -19.26
N SER A 116 12.04 10.88 -18.55
CA SER A 116 12.49 9.53 -18.93
C SER A 116 11.27 8.61 -19.07
N ASN A 117 11.31 7.65 -20.00
CA ASN A 117 10.23 6.67 -20.19
C ASN A 117 9.97 5.78 -18.95
N PHE A 118 10.82 5.87 -17.93
CA PHE A 118 10.75 5.13 -16.66
C PHE A 118 10.15 5.95 -15.51
N ASP A 119 9.87 7.23 -15.72
CA ASP A 119 9.16 8.04 -14.73
C ASP A 119 7.71 7.55 -14.60
N PHE A 120 7.26 7.40 -13.38
CA PHE A 120 5.85 7.13 -13.10
C PHE A 120 5.13 8.44 -12.79
N ASN A 121 4.19 8.82 -13.66
CA ASN A 121 3.43 10.05 -13.53
C ASN A 121 2.02 9.72 -13.05
N ILE A 122 1.64 10.30 -11.92
CA ILE A 122 0.33 10.20 -11.29
C ILE A 122 -0.41 11.51 -11.54
N LYS A 123 -1.69 11.41 -11.85
CA LYS A 123 -2.61 12.55 -11.91
C LYS A 123 -3.61 12.46 -10.78
N ALA A 124 -4.12 13.61 -10.34
CA ALA A 124 -5.25 13.63 -9.43
C ALA A 124 -6.41 12.83 -10.02
N GLY A 125 -7.02 11.96 -9.20
CA GLY A 125 -8.04 11.00 -9.62
C GLY A 125 -7.51 9.63 -10.05
N ASP A 126 -6.22 9.43 -10.21
CA ASP A 126 -5.66 8.12 -10.50
C ASP A 126 -5.76 7.17 -9.31
N ARG A 127 -6.06 5.91 -9.59
CA ARG A 127 -6.06 4.83 -8.61
C ARG A 127 -4.62 4.38 -8.35
N ILE A 128 -4.13 4.63 -7.14
CA ILE A 128 -2.72 4.45 -6.78
C ILE A 128 -2.41 3.24 -5.90
N ALA A 129 -3.39 2.80 -5.13
CA ALA A 129 -3.27 1.68 -4.19
C ALA A 129 -4.65 1.09 -3.91
N GLN A 130 -4.71 0.10 -3.04
CA GLN A 130 -5.96 -0.44 -2.51
C GLN A 130 -5.91 -0.52 -0.99
N LEU A 131 -7.04 -0.22 -0.34
CA LEU A 131 -7.25 -0.31 1.09
C LEU A 131 -8.02 -1.60 1.41
N ILE A 132 -7.53 -2.37 2.37
CA ILE A 132 -8.16 -3.59 2.85
C ILE A 132 -8.37 -3.44 4.36
N ILE A 133 -9.53 -3.80 4.87
CA ILE A 133 -9.80 -3.81 6.31
C ILE A 133 -9.56 -5.23 6.83
N GLU A 134 -8.61 -5.37 7.73
CA GLU A 134 -8.19 -6.67 8.26
C GLU A 134 -8.35 -6.69 9.80
N LYS A 135 -8.71 -7.85 10.32
CA LYS A 135 -8.80 -8.10 11.75
C LYS A 135 -7.43 -8.45 12.30
N TYR A 136 -7.11 -7.98 13.51
CA TYR A 136 -5.88 -8.37 14.20
C TYR A 136 -6.18 -8.93 15.59
N HIS A 137 -5.23 -9.66 16.14
CA HIS A 137 -5.27 -10.15 17.51
C HIS A 137 -4.27 -9.37 18.37
N ALA A 138 -4.69 -8.96 19.56
CA ALA A 138 -3.76 -8.50 20.58
C ALA A 138 -2.89 -9.69 21.02
N VAL A 139 -1.59 -9.44 21.23
CA VAL A 139 -0.61 -10.46 21.61
C VAL A 139 -0.10 -10.17 23.01
N ASP A 140 -0.12 -11.17 23.87
CA ASP A 140 0.56 -11.19 25.15
C ASP A 140 1.92 -11.88 24.95
N TRP A 141 3.00 -11.10 25.02
CA TRP A 141 4.36 -11.62 24.83
C TRP A 141 4.88 -12.24 26.10
N GLN A 142 5.06 -13.56 26.10
CA GLN A 142 5.58 -14.32 27.23
C GLN A 142 7.02 -14.77 26.94
N GLU A 143 7.98 -14.21 27.69
CA GLU A 143 9.36 -14.65 27.64
C GLU A 143 9.48 -16.00 28.35
N VAL A 144 10.04 -16.99 27.65
CA VAL A 144 10.30 -18.33 28.17
C VAL A 144 11.77 -18.70 27.96
N ALA A 145 12.32 -19.56 28.81
CA ALA A 145 13.70 -20.00 28.69
C ALA A 145 13.93 -20.88 27.44
N GLN A 146 12.90 -21.58 26.98
CA GLN A 146 12.98 -22.46 25.81
C GLN A 146 11.59 -22.60 25.16
N LEU A 147 11.57 -22.60 23.82
CA LEU A 147 10.38 -22.92 23.05
C LEU A 147 10.14 -24.43 22.98
N SER A 148 8.90 -24.83 22.75
CA SER A 148 8.58 -26.23 22.45
C SER A 148 9.35 -26.72 21.21
N SER A 149 9.67 -28.03 21.19
CA SER A 149 10.36 -28.65 20.06
C SER A 149 9.54 -28.57 18.78
N SER A 150 10.24 -28.36 17.66
CA SER A 150 9.65 -28.36 16.33
C SER A 150 10.59 -29.09 15.38
N GLU A 151 10.02 -29.82 14.41
CA GLU A 151 10.80 -30.49 13.35
C GLU A 151 11.45 -29.48 12.40
N ARG A 152 10.93 -28.23 12.34
CA ARG A 152 11.41 -27.17 11.45
C ARG A 152 12.17 -26.10 12.23
N THR A 153 13.49 -26.10 12.10
CA THR A 153 14.38 -25.09 12.68
C THR A 153 15.08 -24.23 11.61
N GLY A 154 15.00 -24.64 10.34
CA GLY A 154 15.61 -23.92 9.23
C GLY A 154 14.63 -22.96 8.52
N GLY A 155 15.19 -21.91 7.89
CA GLY A 155 14.46 -20.94 7.09
C GLY A 155 15.23 -20.58 5.80
N PHE A 156 14.72 -19.60 5.04
CA PHE A 156 15.38 -19.04 3.85
C PHE A 156 15.79 -20.08 2.80
N GLY A 157 14.92 -21.05 2.50
CA GLY A 157 15.16 -22.09 1.50
C GLY A 157 15.91 -23.31 2.00
N SER A 158 16.05 -23.51 3.32
CA SER A 158 16.71 -24.70 3.92
C SER A 158 16.10 -26.05 3.52
N THR A 159 14.90 -26.06 2.92
CA THR A 159 14.21 -27.28 2.43
C THR A 159 14.49 -27.60 0.96
N GLY A 160 15.43 -26.88 0.32
CA GLY A 160 15.77 -27.06 -1.09
C GLY A 160 14.79 -26.43 -2.08
N VAL A 161 15.14 -26.41 -3.34
CA VAL A 161 14.31 -25.98 -4.49
C VAL A 161 13.70 -27.23 -5.11
#